data_2d88a093e06cbb260bcc488d7dd0c088
#
_entry.id   2d88a093e06cbb260bcc488d7dd0c088
#
_cell.length_a   1.000
_cell.length_b   1.000
_cell.length_c   1.000
_cell.angle_alpha   90.00
_cell.angle_beta   90.00
_cell.angle_gamma   90.00
#
_symmetry.space_group_name_H-M   'P 1'
#
loop_
_entity.id
_entity.type
_entity.pdbx_description
1 polymer ?
#
loop_
_entity_poly.entity_id
_entity_poly.type
_entity_poly.pdbx_seq_one_letter_code
_entity_poly.pdbx_strand_id
1 'polypeptide(L)' 'MKLLLRFLGFLFAAGTIVFVVGVAAAAGLLWHFSKDLPDYS' A
#
# COMPACT_ATOMS: atom_id res chain seq x y z
N MET A 1 -10.09 -28.41 5.67
CA MET A 1 -9.52 -27.59 6.72
C MET A 1 -8.22 -26.95 6.34
N LYS A 2 -7.29 -27.77 5.89
CA LYS A 2 -6.00 -27.21 5.50
C LYS A 2 -6.11 -26.24 4.34
N LEU A 3 -7.03 -26.53 3.45
CA LEU A 3 -7.21 -25.65 2.29
C LEU A 3 -7.69 -24.28 2.72
N LEU A 4 -8.56 -24.25 3.69
CA LEU A 4 -9.08 -22.98 4.19
C LEU A 4 -7.99 -22.15 4.82
N LEU A 5 -7.14 -22.78 5.62
CA LEU A 5 -6.04 -22.08 6.25
C LEU A 5 -5.09 -21.51 5.22
N ARG A 6 -4.84 -22.28 4.19
CA ARG A 6 -3.94 -21.86 3.14
C ARG A 6 -4.51 -20.68 2.38
N PHE A 7 -5.79 -20.76 2.11
CA PHE A 7 -6.45 -19.68 1.39
C PHE A 7 -6.44 -18.39 2.20
N LEU A 8 -6.66 -18.54 3.50
CA LEU A 8 -6.65 -17.37 4.37
C LEU A 8 -5.27 -16.73 4.42
N GLY A 9 -4.23 -17.55 4.50
CA GLY A 9 -2.88 -17.03 4.51
C GLY A 9 -2.53 -16.32 3.21
N PHE A 10 -2.95 -16.90 2.11
CA PHE A 10 -2.69 -16.29 0.81
C PHE A 10 -3.42 -14.96 0.69
N LEU A 11 -4.65 -14.92 1.13
CA LEU A 11 -5.42 -13.69 1.08
C LEU A 11 -4.80 -12.62 1.93
N PHE A 12 -4.33 -13.00 3.10
CA PHE A 12 -3.71 -12.06 4.01
C PHE A 12 -2.42 -11.51 3.44
N ALA A 13 -1.62 -12.38 2.86
CA ALA A 13 -0.36 -11.94 2.27
C ALA A 13 -0.62 -11.01 1.09
N ALA A 14 -1.54 -11.37 0.24
CA ALA A 14 -1.86 -10.55 -0.91
C ALA A 14 -2.38 -9.19 -0.46
N GLY A 15 -3.23 -9.18 0.55
CA GLY A 15 -3.76 -7.94 1.06
C GLY A 15 -2.68 -7.05 1.63
N THR A 16 -1.74 -7.65 2.34
CA THR A 16 -0.64 -6.90 2.92
C THR A 16 0.21 -6.28 1.83
N ILE A 17 0.52 -7.04 0.81
CA ILE A 17 1.34 -6.53 -0.29
C ILE A 17 0.64 -5.37 -0.98
N VAL A 18 -0.63 -5.54 -1.27
CA VAL A 18 -1.40 -4.48 -1.92
C VAL A 18 -1.46 -3.25 -1.04
N PHE A 19 -1.62 -3.44 0.25
CA PHE A 19 -1.67 -2.33 1.17
C PHE A 19 -0.36 -1.57 1.21
N VAL A 20 0.74 -2.29 1.29
CA VAL A 20 2.05 -1.67 1.35
C VAL A 20 2.33 -0.92 0.06
N VAL A 21 2.03 -1.54 -1.07
CA VAL A 21 2.26 -0.90 -2.36
C VAL A 21 1.38 0.33 -2.49
N GLY A 22 0.14 0.23 -2.06
CA GLY A 22 -0.77 1.36 -2.14
C GLY A 22 -0.31 2.52 -1.29
N VAL A 23 0.12 2.24 -0.07
CA VAL A 23 0.59 3.28 0.83
C VAL A 23 1.86 3.91 0.28
N ALA A 24 2.77 3.09 -0.23
CA ALA A 24 4.00 3.60 -0.79
C ALA A 24 3.73 4.51 -1.99
N ALA A 25 2.81 4.09 -2.85
CA ALA A 25 2.47 4.88 -4.02
C ALA A 25 1.83 6.20 -3.60
N ALA A 26 0.94 6.15 -2.64
CA ALA A 26 0.28 7.35 -2.17
C ALA A 26 1.28 8.30 -1.54
N ALA A 27 2.19 7.78 -0.74
CA ALA A 27 3.20 8.60 -0.11
C ALA A 27 4.12 9.22 -1.16
N GLY A 28 4.48 8.45 -2.16
CA GLY A 28 5.33 8.96 -3.22
C GLY A 28 4.66 10.07 -3.99
N LEU A 29 3.40 9.89 -4.30
CA LEU A 29 2.65 10.91 -5.02
C LEU A 29 2.50 12.17 -4.20
N LEU A 30 2.19 12.00 -2.94
CA LEU A 30 2.04 13.14 -2.05
C LEU A 30 3.34 13.91 -1.94
N TRP A 31 4.43 13.20 -1.83
CA TRP A 31 5.72 13.84 -1.73
C TRP A 31 6.05 14.60 -3.00
N HIS A 32 5.76 13.99 -4.13
CA HIS A 32 6.04 14.64 -5.41
C HIS A 32 5.23 15.93 -5.55
N PHE A 33 3.98 15.88 -5.18
CA PHE A 33 3.13 17.06 -5.26
C PHE A 33 3.57 18.13 -4.28
N SER A 34 3.94 17.70 -3.10
CA SER A 34 4.37 18.64 -2.09
C SER A 34 5.63 19.39 -2.52
N LYS A 35 6.47 18.71 -3.27
CA LYS A 35 7.68 19.32 -3.75
C LYS A 35 7.37 20.35 -4.83
N ASP A 36 6.33 20.06 -5.59
CA ASP A 36 5.96 20.93 -6.68
C ASP A 36 5.36 22.23 -6.19
N LEU A 37 4.82 22.22 -4.98
CA LEU A 37 4.20 23.41 -4.43
C LEU A 37 5.02 23.93 -3.27
N PRO A 38 6.03 24.68 -3.54
CA PRO A 38 6.91 25.17 -2.49
C PRO A 38 6.23 26.21 -1.63
N ASP A 39 5.34 26.91 -2.20
CA ASP A 39 4.79 28.00 -1.51
C ASP A 39 3.54 27.68 -0.80
N TYR A 40 3.54 26.66 -0.07
CA TYR A 40 2.35 26.23 0.50
C TYR A 40 2.14 26.68 1.89
N SER A 41 2.93 27.08 2.57
CA SER A 41 2.71 27.41 3.96
C SER A 41 1.55 28.40 4.13
#